data_cb23e649eb9990a62c0c9cc753316618
#
_entry.id   cb23e649eb9990a62c0c9cc753316618
#
_cell.length_a   1.000
_cell.length_b   1.000
_cell.length_c   1.000
_cell.angle_alpha   90.00
_cell.angle_beta   90.00
_cell.angle_gamma   90.00
#
_symmetry.space_group_name_H-M   'P 1'
#
loop_
_entity.id
_entity.type
_entity.pdbx_description
1 polymer ?
#
loop_
_entity_poly.entity_id
_entity_poly.type
_entity_poly.pdbx_seq_one_letter_code
_entity_poly.pdbx_strand_id
1 'polypeptide(L)'
;MTSSDDYQVRAVDAEAPPVLLVVADSLSYYGPKGGLPVDDPRIWPNLVAAELGWTVELVARIGWTSRDAWWALTQDPRVWAAIPKAGAVIFGVGGMDSLPSPLPTALREQIRYVRPPALRRVVRAGYQWVQPRFAHLGWPVALPPKLSVDYLEQARAALAYVRPELPIIGPLPSVHRSDAYGKVHAGRPAAEKALRQWGAKSGVPLVDLADAVRENIFSDQANPDGIHWGWDAHVAVADAMLAQLRTVVREEEQRG
;
A
#
# COMPACT_ATOMS: atom_id res chain seq x y z
N MET A 1 8.54 -45.09 26.73
CA MET A 1 8.18 -45.25 25.31
C MET A 1 7.18 -44.17 24.99
N THR A 2 7.67 -43.00 24.63
CA THR A 2 6.89 -41.82 24.24
C THR A 2 6.94 -41.76 22.73
N SER A 3 5.76 -41.89 22.12
CA SER A 3 5.51 -41.78 20.70
C SER A 3 5.96 -40.39 20.22
N SER A 4 6.88 -40.40 19.28
CA SER A 4 7.22 -39.22 18.49
C SER A 4 6.05 -38.99 17.52
N ASP A 5 5.13 -38.10 17.89
CA ASP A 5 4.15 -37.58 16.94
C ASP A 5 4.91 -36.79 15.87
N ASP A 6 5.01 -37.43 14.71
CA ASP A 6 5.49 -36.83 13.48
C ASP A 6 4.60 -35.60 13.16
N TYR A 7 5.15 -34.43 13.34
CA TYR A 7 4.65 -33.22 12.70
C TYR A 7 4.86 -33.40 11.18
N GLN A 8 3.92 -34.09 10.55
CA GLN A 8 3.83 -34.05 9.08
C GLN A 8 3.51 -32.61 8.69
N VAL A 9 4.52 -31.88 8.27
CA VAL A 9 4.34 -30.68 7.46
C VAL A 9 3.51 -31.14 6.25
N ARG A 10 2.20 -30.79 6.24
CA ARG A 10 1.35 -31.02 5.08
C ARG A 10 2.09 -30.47 3.87
N ALA A 11 2.42 -31.33 2.93
CA ALA A 11 2.88 -30.93 1.62
C ALA A 11 1.90 -29.87 1.10
N VAL A 12 2.41 -28.70 0.74
CA VAL A 12 1.62 -27.64 0.11
C VAL A 12 1.08 -28.27 -1.18
N ASP A 13 -0.25 -28.34 -1.30
CA ASP A 13 -0.90 -28.91 -2.49
C ASP A 13 -0.32 -28.22 -3.73
N ALA A 14 0.32 -28.98 -4.60
CA ALA A 14 0.96 -28.51 -5.83
C ALA A 14 -0.06 -27.97 -6.87
N GLU A 15 -1.34 -27.99 -6.54
CA GLU A 15 -2.45 -27.53 -7.40
C GLU A 15 -3.10 -26.21 -6.96
N ALA A 16 -2.74 -25.66 -5.81
CA ALA A 16 -3.34 -24.41 -5.36
C ALA A 16 -2.75 -23.22 -6.14
N PRO A 17 -3.61 -22.31 -6.66
CA PRO A 17 -3.13 -21.15 -7.40
C PRO A 17 -2.23 -20.27 -6.53
N PRO A 18 -1.22 -19.61 -7.12
CA PRO A 18 -0.35 -18.70 -6.38
C PRO A 18 -1.14 -17.56 -5.70
N VAL A 19 -0.56 -16.99 -4.66
CA VAL A 19 -1.14 -15.87 -3.92
C VAL A 19 -0.50 -14.56 -4.36
N LEU A 20 -1.30 -13.56 -4.71
CA LEU A 20 -0.88 -12.18 -4.80
C LEU A 20 -0.94 -11.58 -3.39
N LEU A 21 0.22 -11.41 -2.76
CA LEU A 21 0.30 -10.76 -1.45
C LEU A 21 0.33 -9.25 -1.64
N VAL A 22 -0.69 -8.55 -1.14
CA VAL A 22 -0.80 -7.09 -1.24
C VAL A 22 -0.76 -6.48 0.16
N VAL A 23 0.29 -5.74 0.47
CA VAL A 23 0.42 -4.96 1.71
C VAL A 23 0.22 -3.48 1.37
N ALA A 24 -0.94 -2.90 1.77
CA ALA A 24 -1.39 -1.66 1.17
C ALA A 24 -2.12 -0.73 2.16
N ASP A 25 -2.42 0.47 1.69
CA ASP A 25 -3.33 1.40 2.35
C ASP A 25 -4.78 1.28 1.83
N SER A 26 -5.62 2.26 2.18
CA SER A 26 -7.04 2.27 1.80
C SER A 26 -7.30 2.37 0.29
N LEU A 27 -6.35 2.80 -0.51
CA LEU A 27 -6.49 2.85 -1.97
C LEU A 27 -6.66 1.46 -2.60
N SER A 28 -6.38 0.40 -1.84
CA SER A 28 -6.57 -0.97 -2.31
C SER A 28 -8.00 -1.51 -2.14
N TYR A 29 -8.82 -0.90 -1.26
CA TYR A 29 -10.16 -1.41 -0.95
C TYR A 29 -11.24 -0.35 -0.76
N TYR A 30 -10.96 0.93 -1.03
CA TYR A 30 -11.96 2.00 -1.02
C TYR A 30 -12.43 2.32 -2.42
N GLY A 31 -13.74 2.24 -2.62
CA GLY A 31 -14.40 2.65 -3.86
C GLY A 31 -15.12 4.00 -3.72
N PRO A 32 -15.97 4.35 -4.71
CA PRO A 32 -16.66 5.65 -4.78
C PRO A 32 -17.53 5.98 -3.57
N LYS A 33 -18.01 4.95 -2.85
CA LYS A 33 -18.95 5.10 -1.73
C LYS A 33 -18.35 4.72 -0.36
N GLY A 34 -17.04 4.44 -0.30
CA GLY A 34 -16.33 4.07 0.93
C GLY A 34 -15.63 2.73 0.88
N GLY A 35 -15.26 2.20 2.04
CA GLY A 35 -14.56 0.93 2.18
C GLY A 35 -15.40 -0.28 1.77
N LEU A 36 -14.76 -1.26 1.17
CA LEU A 36 -15.33 -2.47 0.62
C LEU A 36 -14.76 -3.70 1.33
N PRO A 37 -15.44 -4.85 1.27
CA PRO A 37 -14.86 -6.14 1.65
C PRO A 37 -13.59 -6.43 0.84
N VAL A 38 -12.65 -7.15 1.46
CA VAL A 38 -11.36 -7.50 0.82
C VAL A 38 -11.51 -8.42 -0.39
N ASP A 39 -12.62 -9.10 -0.50
CA ASP A 39 -12.99 -10.01 -1.59
C ASP A 39 -13.94 -9.38 -2.65
N ASP A 40 -14.20 -8.07 -2.57
CA ASP A 40 -14.99 -7.38 -3.60
C ASP A 40 -14.27 -7.48 -4.97
N PRO A 41 -14.90 -8.07 -6.00
CA PRO A 41 -14.24 -8.33 -7.27
C PRO A 41 -13.87 -7.07 -8.07
N ARG A 42 -14.33 -5.89 -7.66
CA ARG A 42 -14.11 -4.62 -8.36
C ARG A 42 -12.89 -3.85 -7.87
N ILE A 43 -12.30 -4.24 -6.73
CA ILE A 43 -11.08 -3.59 -6.25
C ILE A 43 -9.87 -4.11 -7.04
N TRP A 44 -8.89 -3.22 -7.28
CA TRP A 44 -7.76 -3.52 -8.15
C TRP A 44 -6.95 -4.79 -7.75
N PRO A 45 -6.76 -5.14 -6.45
CA PRO A 45 -6.04 -6.37 -6.13
C PRO A 45 -6.72 -7.63 -6.67
N ASN A 46 -8.06 -7.67 -6.56
CA ASN A 46 -8.84 -8.81 -7.03
C ASN A 46 -8.94 -8.85 -8.57
N LEU A 47 -9.00 -7.69 -9.23
CA LEU A 47 -8.92 -7.60 -10.69
C LEU A 47 -7.57 -8.16 -11.19
N VAL A 48 -6.46 -7.75 -10.57
CA VAL A 48 -5.11 -8.27 -10.92
C VAL A 48 -5.05 -9.78 -10.75
N ALA A 49 -5.49 -10.29 -9.61
CA ALA A 49 -5.42 -11.72 -9.33
C ALA A 49 -6.31 -12.55 -10.25
N ALA A 50 -7.52 -12.05 -10.58
CA ALA A 50 -8.42 -12.71 -11.52
C ALA A 50 -7.78 -12.88 -12.90
N GLU A 51 -7.10 -11.86 -13.41
CA GLU A 51 -6.38 -11.90 -14.69
C GLU A 51 -5.16 -12.82 -14.70
N LEU A 52 -4.55 -13.06 -13.54
CA LEU A 52 -3.43 -14.00 -13.38
C LEU A 52 -3.88 -15.44 -13.06
N GLY A 53 -5.15 -15.65 -12.75
CA GLY A 53 -5.65 -16.92 -12.21
C GLY A 53 -5.13 -17.20 -10.79
N TRP A 54 -4.81 -16.16 -10.02
CA TRP A 54 -4.28 -16.22 -8.66
C TRP A 54 -5.34 -15.89 -7.61
N THR A 55 -5.01 -16.14 -6.35
CA THR A 55 -5.79 -15.65 -5.19
C THR A 55 -5.14 -14.41 -4.59
N VAL A 56 -5.88 -13.66 -3.76
CA VAL A 56 -5.35 -12.46 -3.07
C VAL A 56 -5.26 -12.70 -1.57
N GLU A 57 -4.13 -12.34 -0.97
CA GLU A 57 -4.06 -12.00 0.45
C GLU A 57 -3.85 -10.49 0.56
N LEU A 58 -4.93 -9.77 0.92
CA LEU A 58 -4.91 -8.31 1.08
C LEU A 58 -4.76 -7.94 2.55
N VAL A 59 -3.61 -7.40 2.91
CA VAL A 59 -3.31 -6.87 4.24
C VAL A 59 -3.22 -5.36 4.15
N ALA A 60 -4.32 -4.68 4.48
CA ALA A 60 -4.42 -3.24 4.27
C ALA A 60 -5.19 -2.53 5.39
N ARG A 61 -4.85 -1.26 5.61
CA ARG A 61 -5.59 -0.35 6.50
C ARG A 61 -5.60 1.09 5.99
N ILE A 62 -6.65 1.81 6.38
CA ILE A 62 -6.77 3.24 6.09
C ILE A 62 -5.59 4.02 6.67
N GLY A 63 -4.95 4.84 5.83
CA GLY A 63 -3.89 5.74 6.24
C GLY A 63 -2.55 5.08 6.56
N TRP A 64 -2.34 3.82 6.15
CA TRP A 64 -1.07 3.15 6.32
C TRP A 64 0.05 3.84 5.53
N THR A 65 1.22 3.86 6.14
CA THR A 65 2.49 4.34 5.60
C THR A 65 3.43 3.16 5.32
N SER A 66 4.58 3.43 4.71
CA SER A 66 5.63 2.41 4.52
C SER A 66 6.09 1.79 5.85
N ARG A 67 6.07 2.57 6.95
CA ARG A 67 6.33 2.05 8.30
C ARG A 67 5.31 1.00 8.71
N ASP A 68 4.02 1.25 8.42
CA ASP A 68 2.95 0.33 8.80
C ASP A 68 3.00 -0.95 7.96
N ALA A 69 3.42 -0.85 6.69
CA ALA A 69 3.68 -2.02 5.85
C ALA A 69 4.82 -2.89 6.41
N TRP A 70 5.92 -2.27 6.86
CA TRP A 70 6.99 -2.99 7.57
C TRP A 70 6.48 -3.70 8.82
N TRP A 71 5.65 -3.04 9.63
CA TRP A 71 5.07 -3.67 10.82
C TRP A 71 4.08 -4.79 10.48
N ALA A 72 3.28 -4.62 9.43
CA ALA A 72 2.42 -5.72 8.94
C ALA A 72 3.26 -6.92 8.51
N LEU A 73 4.34 -6.70 7.76
CA LEU A 73 5.24 -7.76 7.34
C LEU A 73 5.83 -8.52 8.53
N THR A 74 6.19 -7.84 9.62
CA THR A 74 6.85 -8.45 10.77
C THR A 74 5.91 -9.00 11.83
N GLN A 75 4.63 -8.58 11.84
CA GLN A 75 3.72 -8.85 12.96
C GLN A 75 2.39 -9.52 12.54
N ASP A 76 1.99 -9.43 11.26
CA ASP A 76 0.72 -10.00 10.82
C ASP A 76 0.90 -11.46 10.36
N PRO A 77 0.27 -12.43 11.06
CA PRO A 77 0.41 -13.84 10.72
C PRO A 77 -0.13 -14.19 9.33
N ARG A 78 -1.04 -13.39 8.75
CA ARG A 78 -1.55 -13.60 7.39
C ARG A 78 -0.46 -13.41 6.35
N VAL A 79 0.41 -12.41 6.56
CA VAL A 79 1.56 -12.18 5.67
C VAL A 79 2.48 -13.41 5.67
N TRP A 80 2.83 -13.91 6.85
CA TRP A 80 3.70 -15.09 6.96
C TRP A 80 3.06 -16.36 6.40
N ALA A 81 1.75 -16.52 6.52
CA ALA A 81 1.03 -17.63 5.93
C ALA A 81 0.95 -17.54 4.39
N ALA A 82 0.99 -16.33 3.84
CA ALA A 82 0.93 -16.09 2.39
C ALA A 82 2.30 -16.22 1.70
N ILE A 83 3.41 -15.82 2.35
CA ILE A 83 4.75 -15.80 1.74
C ILE A 83 5.14 -17.12 1.06
N PRO A 84 4.96 -18.33 1.65
CA PRO A 84 5.31 -19.58 1.00
C PRO A 84 4.54 -19.88 -0.29
N LYS A 85 3.36 -19.29 -0.44
CA LYS A 85 2.44 -19.48 -1.58
C LYS A 85 2.44 -18.28 -2.53
N ALA A 86 3.17 -17.21 -2.17
CA ALA A 86 3.15 -15.98 -2.95
C ALA A 86 3.81 -16.16 -4.31
N GLY A 87 3.10 -15.78 -5.38
CA GLY A 87 3.66 -15.63 -6.72
C GLY A 87 4.29 -14.25 -6.91
N ALA A 88 3.81 -13.23 -6.17
CA ALA A 88 4.37 -11.89 -6.15
C ALA A 88 3.91 -11.11 -4.91
N VAL A 89 4.62 -10.02 -4.59
CA VAL A 89 4.25 -9.06 -3.53
C VAL A 89 4.08 -7.66 -4.11
N ILE A 90 3.02 -6.96 -3.69
CA ILE A 90 2.82 -5.55 -3.99
C ILE A 90 2.83 -4.74 -2.70
N PHE A 91 3.78 -3.80 -2.58
CA PHE A 91 3.76 -2.80 -1.51
C PHE A 91 2.90 -1.60 -1.92
N GLY A 92 1.58 -1.69 -1.76
CA GLY A 92 0.60 -0.65 -2.12
C GLY A 92 0.55 0.53 -1.13
N VAL A 93 1.71 1.01 -0.68
CA VAL A 93 1.88 2.11 0.29
C VAL A 93 2.81 3.19 -0.28
N GLY A 94 3.03 4.27 0.46
CA GLY A 94 3.92 5.38 0.08
C GLY A 94 3.16 6.66 -0.30
N GLY A 95 1.92 6.56 -0.76
CA GLY A 95 1.07 7.71 -1.02
C GLY A 95 0.81 8.55 0.23
N MET A 96 0.39 7.88 1.29
CA MET A 96 0.12 8.50 2.59
C MET A 96 1.37 9.09 3.26
N ASP A 97 2.55 8.55 2.97
CA ASP A 97 3.82 9.02 3.54
C ASP A 97 4.10 10.49 3.21
N SER A 98 3.83 10.85 1.97
CA SER A 98 4.12 12.16 1.40
C SER A 98 3.03 13.21 1.62
N LEU A 99 1.90 12.83 2.21
CA LEU A 99 0.84 13.77 2.54
C LEU A 99 1.23 14.68 3.72
N PRO A 100 0.83 15.95 3.67
CA PRO A 100 1.13 16.89 4.74
C PRO A 100 0.51 16.46 6.06
N SER A 101 1.30 16.50 7.12
CA SER A 101 0.88 16.16 8.47
C SER A 101 1.46 17.19 9.45
N PRO A 102 0.65 18.11 10.00
CA PRO A 102 1.12 19.12 10.97
C PRO A 102 1.72 18.53 12.24
N LEU A 103 1.45 17.25 12.50
CA LEU A 103 2.03 16.51 13.60
C LEU A 103 2.77 15.27 13.05
N PRO A 104 3.91 14.91 13.62
CA PRO A 104 4.54 13.61 13.39
C PRO A 104 3.53 12.48 13.59
N THR A 105 3.61 11.43 12.78
CA THR A 105 2.64 10.32 12.80
C THR A 105 2.44 9.74 14.20
N ALA A 106 3.53 9.57 14.98
CA ALA A 106 3.46 9.08 16.34
C ALA A 106 2.60 9.97 17.26
N LEU A 107 2.70 11.30 17.14
CA LEU A 107 1.85 12.23 17.92
C LEU A 107 0.41 12.25 17.41
N ARG A 108 0.19 12.18 16.09
CA ARG A 108 -1.15 12.08 15.51
C ARG A 108 -1.89 10.84 16.04
N GLU A 109 -1.21 9.71 16.14
CA GLU A 109 -1.77 8.49 16.69
C GLU A 109 -2.19 8.62 18.16
N GLN A 110 -1.50 9.45 18.95
CA GLN A 110 -1.85 9.69 20.36
C GLN A 110 -3.20 10.41 20.53
N ILE A 111 -3.72 11.09 19.51
CA ILE A 111 -5.03 11.77 19.57
C ILE A 111 -6.14 10.78 19.94
N ARG A 112 -6.05 9.51 19.52
CA ARG A 112 -7.04 8.47 19.85
C ARG A 112 -7.13 8.16 21.35
N TYR A 113 -6.05 8.40 22.11
CA TYR A 113 -5.99 8.14 23.54
C TYR A 113 -6.39 9.33 24.42
N VAL A 114 -6.61 10.51 23.83
CA VAL A 114 -7.04 11.71 24.58
C VAL A 114 -8.35 11.45 25.30
N ARG A 115 -8.38 11.76 26.59
CA ARG A 115 -9.55 11.67 27.46
C ARG A 115 -9.82 13.03 28.11
N PRO A 116 -11.07 13.42 28.38
CA PRO A 116 -12.32 12.72 28.05
C PRO A 116 -12.66 12.79 26.53
N PRO A 117 -13.69 12.06 26.05
CA PRO A 117 -14.06 12.07 24.61
C PRO A 117 -14.37 13.45 24.04
N ALA A 118 -14.87 14.38 24.86
CA ALA A 118 -15.12 15.76 24.44
C ALA A 118 -13.81 16.48 24.07
N LEU A 119 -12.78 16.36 24.90
CA LEU A 119 -11.45 16.92 24.62
C LEU A 119 -10.84 16.32 23.35
N ARG A 120 -10.96 14.99 23.17
CA ARG A 120 -10.50 14.33 21.95
C ARG A 120 -11.17 14.89 20.68
N ARG A 121 -12.49 15.19 20.73
CA ARG A 121 -13.20 15.82 19.60
C ARG A 121 -12.63 17.20 19.28
N VAL A 122 -12.37 18.02 20.30
CA VAL A 122 -11.79 19.37 20.13
C VAL A 122 -10.38 19.27 19.53
N VAL A 123 -9.51 18.41 20.07
CA VAL A 123 -8.15 18.20 19.55
C VAL A 123 -8.18 17.71 18.11
N ARG A 124 -9.07 16.78 17.77
CA ARG A 124 -9.25 16.27 16.41
C ARG A 124 -9.74 17.38 15.46
N ALA A 125 -10.73 18.17 15.88
CA ALA A 125 -11.23 19.28 15.08
C ALA A 125 -10.15 20.35 14.85
N GLY A 126 -9.37 20.69 15.88
CA GLY A 126 -8.22 21.57 15.76
C GLY A 126 -7.17 21.05 14.76
N TYR A 127 -6.82 19.77 14.85
CA TYR A 127 -5.92 19.14 13.90
C TYR A 127 -6.46 19.21 12.46
N GLN A 128 -7.72 18.86 12.24
CA GLN A 128 -8.37 18.90 10.92
C GLN A 128 -8.45 20.33 10.36
N TRP A 129 -8.57 21.34 11.22
CA TRP A 129 -8.57 22.75 10.82
C TRP A 129 -7.17 23.25 10.41
N VAL A 130 -6.12 22.78 11.10
CA VAL A 130 -4.72 23.16 10.82
C VAL A 130 -4.20 22.46 9.57
N GLN A 131 -4.52 21.19 9.38
CA GLN A 131 -3.94 20.33 8.35
C GLN A 131 -3.98 20.92 6.92
N PRO A 132 -5.12 21.37 6.37
CA PRO A 132 -5.17 21.92 5.01
C PRO A 132 -4.40 23.25 4.88
N ARG A 133 -4.26 24.01 5.97
CA ARG A 133 -3.54 25.30 5.96
C ARG A 133 -2.03 25.11 5.87
N PHE A 134 -1.50 24.04 6.47
CA PHE A 134 -0.09 23.70 6.41
C PHE A 134 0.27 22.85 5.18
N ALA A 135 -0.72 22.37 4.44
CA ALA A 135 -0.50 21.52 3.28
C ALA A 135 0.41 22.15 2.21
N HIS A 136 0.28 23.45 2.00
CA HIS A 136 1.09 24.19 1.01
C HIS A 136 2.58 24.29 1.35
N LEU A 137 2.96 24.10 2.61
CA LEU A 137 4.36 24.14 3.03
C LEU A 137 5.15 22.90 2.58
N GLY A 138 4.45 21.80 2.24
CA GLY A 138 5.07 20.55 1.83
C GLY A 138 5.86 19.84 2.93
N TRP A 139 5.87 20.39 4.14
CA TRP A 139 6.53 19.87 5.33
C TRP A 139 5.87 20.43 6.59
N PRO A 140 5.76 19.67 7.68
CA PRO A 140 6.11 18.25 7.79
C PRO A 140 5.14 17.34 7.02
N VAL A 141 5.65 16.18 6.58
CA VAL A 141 4.88 15.09 5.95
C VAL A 141 4.64 13.95 6.94
N ALA A 142 3.73 13.04 6.64
CA ALA A 142 3.40 11.93 7.53
C ALA A 142 4.60 11.01 7.79
N LEU A 143 5.40 10.74 6.76
CA LEU A 143 6.68 10.02 6.85
C LEU A 143 7.67 10.64 5.85
N PRO A 144 8.85 11.13 6.32
CA PRO A 144 9.87 11.69 5.43
C PRO A 144 10.33 10.69 4.37
N PRO A 145 10.61 11.12 3.12
CA PRO A 145 10.95 10.23 2.00
C PRO A 145 12.08 9.24 2.29
N LYS A 146 13.10 9.67 3.04
CA LYS A 146 14.21 8.78 3.46
C LYS A 146 13.71 7.63 4.33
N LEU A 147 12.85 7.92 5.31
CA LEU A 147 12.30 6.89 6.19
C LEU A 147 11.32 5.98 5.46
N SER A 148 10.53 6.51 4.50
CA SER A 148 9.68 5.68 3.64
C SER A 148 10.51 4.63 2.90
N VAL A 149 11.60 5.06 2.26
CA VAL A 149 12.53 4.17 1.54
C VAL A 149 13.21 3.20 2.50
N ASP A 150 13.66 3.65 3.68
CA ASP A 150 14.31 2.78 4.66
C ASP A 150 13.38 1.64 5.12
N TYR A 151 12.10 1.91 5.34
CA TYR A 151 11.11 0.87 5.71
C TYR A 151 10.78 -0.07 4.56
N LEU A 152 10.63 0.44 3.34
CA LEU A 152 10.41 -0.40 2.16
C LEU A 152 11.61 -1.30 1.87
N GLU A 153 12.83 -0.79 2.03
CA GLU A 153 14.04 -1.60 1.87
C GLU A 153 14.16 -2.68 2.95
N GLN A 154 13.85 -2.38 4.20
CA GLN A 154 13.78 -3.39 5.26
C GLN A 154 12.77 -4.49 4.92
N ALA A 155 11.58 -4.10 4.43
CA ALA A 155 10.53 -5.04 4.03
C ALA A 155 10.99 -5.92 2.85
N ARG A 156 11.58 -5.31 1.81
CA ARG A 156 12.14 -6.01 0.66
C ARG A 156 13.25 -6.99 1.07
N ALA A 157 14.19 -6.52 1.89
CA ALA A 157 15.31 -7.35 2.35
C ALA A 157 14.86 -8.55 3.19
N ALA A 158 13.84 -8.36 4.04
CA ALA A 158 13.28 -9.45 4.83
C ALA A 158 12.59 -10.50 3.93
N LEU A 159 11.85 -10.08 2.91
CA LEU A 159 11.26 -11.00 1.92
C LEU A 159 12.34 -11.72 1.12
N ALA A 160 13.34 -11.00 0.61
CA ALA A 160 14.44 -11.59 -0.15
C ALA A 160 15.30 -12.57 0.66
N TYR A 161 15.36 -12.41 1.98
CA TYR A 161 16.02 -13.37 2.87
C TYR A 161 15.28 -14.71 2.93
N VAL A 162 13.95 -14.69 2.88
CA VAL A 162 13.10 -15.89 2.96
C VAL A 162 12.83 -16.50 1.57
N ARG A 163 12.60 -15.64 0.58
CA ARG A 163 12.23 -15.97 -0.79
C ARG A 163 12.99 -15.05 -1.76
N PRO A 164 14.27 -15.32 -2.06
CA PRO A 164 15.10 -14.46 -2.92
C PRO A 164 14.52 -14.21 -4.32
N GLU A 165 13.81 -15.20 -4.86
CA GLU A 165 13.20 -15.20 -6.20
C GLU A 165 11.81 -14.53 -6.24
N LEU A 166 11.26 -14.10 -5.07
CA LEU A 166 9.89 -13.59 -5.03
C LEU A 166 9.79 -12.19 -5.66
N PRO A 167 9.04 -12.03 -6.76
CA PRO A 167 8.88 -10.73 -7.40
C PRO A 167 8.21 -9.72 -6.47
N ILE A 168 8.77 -8.51 -6.40
CA ILE A 168 8.23 -7.40 -5.61
C ILE A 168 8.05 -6.21 -6.52
N ILE A 169 6.89 -5.56 -6.47
CA ILE A 169 6.64 -4.28 -7.12
C ILE A 169 6.05 -3.27 -6.12
N GLY A 170 6.14 -1.98 -6.44
CA GLY A 170 5.55 -0.93 -5.64
C GLY A 170 5.01 0.22 -6.49
N PRO A 171 4.05 1.01 -6.00
CA PRO A 171 3.59 2.21 -6.67
C PRO A 171 4.42 3.44 -6.33
N LEU A 172 4.40 4.40 -7.23
CA LEU A 172 4.67 5.80 -6.93
C LEU A 172 3.41 6.45 -6.30
N PRO A 173 3.57 7.53 -5.52
CA PRO A 173 2.46 8.23 -4.90
C PRO A 173 1.41 8.69 -5.91
N SER A 174 0.15 8.38 -5.63
CA SER A 174 -1.01 8.83 -6.42
C SER A 174 -1.19 10.35 -6.35
N VAL A 175 -2.14 10.87 -7.13
CA VAL A 175 -2.64 12.24 -7.04
C VAL A 175 -3.93 12.28 -6.23
N HIS A 176 -4.29 13.45 -5.69
CA HIS A 176 -5.56 13.68 -5.00
C HIS A 176 -6.06 15.11 -5.19
N ARG A 177 -7.34 15.33 -4.88
CA ARG A 177 -7.99 16.66 -4.81
C ARG A 177 -8.67 16.93 -3.48
N SER A 178 -8.20 16.29 -2.41
CA SER A 178 -8.86 16.32 -1.10
C SER A 178 -8.75 17.66 -0.41
N ASP A 179 -9.88 18.16 0.08
CA ASP A 179 -9.96 19.38 0.90
C ASP A 179 -9.22 19.21 2.23
N ALA A 180 -9.17 17.99 2.78
CA ALA A 180 -8.44 17.69 4.01
C ALA A 180 -6.93 17.98 3.90
N TYR A 181 -6.39 17.94 2.69
CA TYR A 181 -5.00 18.25 2.38
C TYR A 181 -4.84 19.53 1.54
N GLY A 182 -5.84 20.44 1.58
CA GLY A 182 -5.79 21.71 0.87
C GLY A 182 -5.70 21.59 -0.64
N LYS A 183 -6.08 20.43 -1.22
CA LYS A 183 -5.99 20.10 -2.65
C LYS A 183 -4.57 20.17 -3.23
N VAL A 184 -3.54 20.11 -2.39
CA VAL A 184 -2.13 20.13 -2.78
C VAL A 184 -1.38 18.91 -2.25
N HIS A 185 -0.42 18.43 -3.03
CA HIS A 185 0.46 17.32 -2.67
C HIS A 185 1.92 17.75 -2.77
N ALA A 186 2.28 18.75 -1.99
CA ALA A 186 3.59 19.38 -2.07
C ALA A 186 4.76 18.42 -1.72
N GLY A 187 4.51 17.39 -0.90
CA GLY A 187 5.50 16.36 -0.57
C GLY A 187 5.72 15.32 -1.65
N ARG A 188 4.80 15.19 -2.65
CA ARG A 188 4.85 14.15 -3.69
C ARG A 188 6.15 14.15 -4.51
N PRO A 189 6.66 15.29 -5.04
CA PRO A 189 7.86 15.27 -5.87
C PRO A 189 9.10 14.73 -5.16
N ALA A 190 9.27 15.05 -3.88
CA ALA A 190 10.39 14.56 -3.07
C ALA A 190 10.27 13.05 -2.80
N ALA A 191 9.07 12.56 -2.48
CA ALA A 191 8.80 11.16 -2.27
C ALA A 191 8.99 10.34 -3.57
N GLU A 192 8.46 10.83 -4.68
CA GLU A 192 8.62 10.19 -6.00
C GLU A 192 10.09 10.07 -6.39
N LYS A 193 10.87 11.14 -6.22
CA LYS A 193 12.31 11.11 -6.47
C LYS A 193 13.03 10.05 -5.63
N ALA A 194 12.72 9.98 -4.33
CA ALA A 194 13.35 9.02 -3.42
C ALA A 194 12.97 7.57 -3.77
N LEU A 195 11.69 7.32 -4.10
CA LEU A 195 11.21 6.00 -4.51
C LEU A 195 11.82 5.57 -5.84
N ARG A 196 11.89 6.44 -6.85
CA ARG A 196 12.55 6.12 -8.13
C ARG A 196 14.03 5.77 -7.94
N GLN A 197 14.74 6.49 -7.06
CA GLN A 197 16.13 6.17 -6.72
C GLN A 197 16.25 4.82 -6.01
N TRP A 198 15.33 4.52 -5.09
CA TRP A 198 15.27 3.23 -4.42
C TRP A 198 14.96 2.10 -5.40
N GLY A 199 13.95 2.24 -6.25
CA GLY A 199 13.60 1.24 -7.26
C GLY A 199 14.77 0.93 -8.19
N ALA A 200 15.46 1.98 -8.68
CA ALA A 200 16.64 1.82 -9.53
C ALA A 200 17.80 1.09 -8.81
N LYS A 201 17.97 1.30 -7.50
CA LYS A 201 19.03 0.66 -6.70
C LYS A 201 18.68 -0.77 -6.30
N SER A 202 17.43 -1.03 -5.93
CA SER A 202 16.97 -2.32 -5.39
C SER A 202 16.50 -3.29 -6.48
N GLY A 203 16.31 -2.81 -7.71
CA GLY A 203 15.69 -3.59 -8.78
C GLY A 203 14.17 -3.73 -8.65
N VAL A 204 13.52 -3.02 -7.71
CA VAL A 204 12.06 -3.06 -7.54
C VAL A 204 11.40 -2.16 -8.59
N PRO A 205 10.59 -2.72 -9.49
CA PRO A 205 9.84 -1.94 -10.46
C PRO A 205 8.74 -1.10 -9.79
N LEU A 206 8.51 0.10 -10.32
CA LEU A 206 7.55 1.05 -9.77
C LEU A 206 6.47 1.39 -10.78
N VAL A 207 5.21 1.38 -10.34
CA VAL A 207 4.03 1.73 -11.13
C VAL A 207 3.63 3.19 -10.87
N ASP A 208 3.46 3.99 -11.93
CA ASP A 208 3.00 5.37 -11.79
C ASP A 208 1.47 5.44 -11.65
N LEU A 209 1.01 5.44 -10.40
CA LEU A 209 -0.42 5.55 -10.10
C LEU A 209 -1.02 6.91 -10.46
N ALA A 210 -0.20 7.96 -10.50
CA ALA A 210 -0.72 9.29 -10.80
C ALA A 210 -1.28 9.36 -12.21
N ASP A 211 -0.61 8.75 -13.17
CA ASP A 211 -1.09 8.69 -14.55
C ASP A 211 -2.34 7.81 -14.66
N ALA A 212 -2.34 6.65 -14.02
CA ALA A 212 -3.47 5.73 -14.08
C ALA A 212 -4.79 6.32 -13.52
N VAL A 213 -4.72 7.17 -12.50
CA VAL A 213 -5.93 7.63 -11.78
C VAL A 213 -6.28 9.11 -11.99
N ARG A 214 -5.45 9.88 -12.71
CA ARG A 214 -5.62 11.33 -12.84
C ARG A 214 -6.99 11.72 -13.33
N GLU A 215 -7.46 11.16 -14.43
CA GLU A 215 -8.76 11.50 -15.00
C GLU A 215 -9.89 11.19 -14.03
N ASN A 216 -9.86 10.03 -13.37
CA ASN A 216 -10.88 9.63 -12.42
C ASN A 216 -10.92 10.54 -11.19
N ILE A 217 -9.75 10.82 -10.55
CA ILE A 217 -9.66 11.67 -9.34
C ILE A 217 -10.20 13.09 -9.59
N PHE A 218 -10.00 13.63 -10.79
CA PHE A 218 -10.48 14.97 -11.14
C PHE A 218 -11.87 14.98 -11.80
N SER A 219 -12.52 13.81 -11.94
CA SER A 219 -13.91 13.66 -12.34
C SER A 219 -14.86 13.58 -11.14
N ASP A 220 -16.17 13.53 -11.43
CA ASP A 220 -17.20 13.30 -10.40
C ASP A 220 -17.44 11.81 -10.09
N GLN A 221 -16.70 10.91 -10.72
CA GLN A 221 -16.80 9.46 -10.52
C GLN A 221 -15.94 8.93 -9.36
N ALA A 222 -14.96 9.72 -8.91
CA ALA A 222 -14.15 9.40 -7.74
C ALA A 222 -14.96 9.53 -6.44
N ASN A 223 -14.39 9.03 -5.35
CA ASN A 223 -14.95 9.25 -4.01
C ASN A 223 -14.98 10.77 -3.70
N PRO A 224 -16.07 11.30 -3.12
CA PRO A 224 -16.18 12.71 -2.77
C PRO A 224 -15.09 13.24 -1.83
N ASP A 225 -14.37 12.38 -1.12
CA ASP A 225 -13.24 12.78 -0.26
C ASP A 225 -12.01 13.28 -1.05
N GLY A 226 -11.99 13.05 -2.37
CA GLY A 226 -10.94 13.49 -3.28
C GLY A 226 -9.62 12.73 -3.16
N ILE A 227 -9.60 11.58 -2.47
CA ILE A 227 -8.44 10.70 -2.32
C ILE A 227 -8.71 9.35 -2.96
N HIS A 228 -9.84 8.72 -2.59
CA HIS A 228 -10.18 7.38 -3.02
C HIS A 228 -10.79 7.37 -4.40
N TRP A 229 -10.66 6.23 -5.07
CA TRP A 229 -10.91 6.08 -6.50
C TRP A 229 -12.34 5.68 -6.83
N GLY A 230 -12.78 6.02 -8.04
CA GLY A 230 -13.91 5.41 -8.70
C GLY A 230 -13.54 4.08 -9.36
N TRP A 231 -14.53 3.39 -9.92
CA TRP A 231 -14.34 2.04 -10.49
C TRP A 231 -13.36 2.04 -11.67
N ASP A 232 -13.42 3.03 -12.55
CA ASP A 232 -12.53 3.11 -13.71
C ASP A 232 -11.07 3.23 -13.31
N ALA A 233 -10.79 3.93 -12.18
CA ALA A 233 -9.43 4.00 -11.66
C ALA A 233 -8.97 2.68 -11.05
N HIS A 234 -9.86 1.89 -10.43
CA HIS A 234 -9.49 0.53 -10.00
C HIS A 234 -9.10 -0.35 -11.19
N VAL A 235 -9.81 -0.26 -12.31
CA VAL A 235 -9.45 -0.97 -13.53
C VAL A 235 -8.11 -0.48 -14.09
N ALA A 236 -7.93 0.84 -14.23
CA ALA A 236 -6.68 1.42 -14.74
C ALA A 236 -5.45 1.07 -13.88
N VAL A 237 -5.62 1.06 -12.55
CA VAL A 237 -4.57 0.63 -11.63
C VAL A 237 -4.29 -0.87 -11.77
N ALA A 238 -5.32 -1.70 -11.91
CA ALA A 238 -5.14 -3.13 -12.15
C ALA A 238 -4.35 -3.39 -13.43
N ASP A 239 -4.69 -2.71 -14.53
CA ASP A 239 -3.97 -2.82 -15.81
C ASP A 239 -2.51 -2.41 -15.68
N ALA A 240 -2.23 -1.29 -15.00
CA ALA A 240 -0.88 -0.81 -14.77
C ALA A 240 -0.04 -1.77 -13.91
N MET A 241 -0.64 -2.33 -12.84
CA MET A 241 0.01 -3.33 -11.99
C MET A 241 0.27 -4.63 -12.75
N LEU A 242 -0.71 -5.12 -13.54
CA LEU A 242 -0.57 -6.32 -14.37
C LEU A 242 0.54 -6.18 -15.40
N ALA A 243 0.62 -5.03 -16.09
CA ALA A 243 1.67 -4.78 -17.07
C ALA A 243 3.06 -4.95 -16.43
N GLN A 244 3.24 -4.39 -15.22
CA GLN A 244 4.51 -4.49 -14.50
C GLN A 244 4.77 -5.89 -13.94
N LEU A 245 3.76 -6.55 -13.35
CA LEU A 245 3.89 -7.91 -12.82
C LEU A 245 4.26 -8.92 -13.90
N ARG A 246 3.60 -8.86 -15.06
CA ARG A 246 3.89 -9.76 -16.19
C ARG A 246 5.35 -9.62 -16.68
N THR A 247 5.95 -8.45 -16.55
CA THR A 247 7.35 -8.25 -16.90
C THR A 247 8.28 -8.95 -15.92
N VAL A 248 8.08 -8.72 -14.61
CA VAL A 248 8.98 -9.31 -13.59
C VAL A 248 8.82 -10.81 -13.44
N VAL A 249 7.60 -11.34 -13.56
CA VAL A 249 7.36 -12.80 -13.50
C VAL A 249 8.03 -13.51 -14.68
N ARG A 250 7.94 -12.96 -15.90
CA ARG A 250 8.64 -13.53 -17.08
C ARG A 250 10.16 -13.49 -16.95
N GLU A 251 10.71 -12.44 -16.36
CA GLU A 251 12.15 -12.33 -16.13
C GLU A 251 12.66 -13.37 -15.15
N GLU A 252 11.88 -13.67 -14.12
CA GLU A 252 12.23 -14.75 -13.15
C GLU A 252 12.11 -16.14 -13.77
N GLU A 253 11.07 -16.43 -14.55
CA GLU A 253 10.93 -17.69 -15.29
C GLU A 253 12.08 -17.95 -16.27
N GLN A 254 12.73 -16.92 -16.80
CA GLN A 254 13.88 -17.03 -17.70
C GLN A 254 15.22 -17.22 -16.98
N ARG A 255 15.27 -16.95 -15.67
CA ARG A 255 16.48 -17.08 -14.84
C ARG A 255 16.59 -18.41 -14.10
N GLY A 256 15.48 -19.12 -13.93
CA GLY A 256 15.39 -20.42 -13.25
C GLY A 256 15.52 -21.59 -14.23
#